data_a1af6dd4b70712d428d845c27a664907
#
_entry.id   a1af6dd4b70712d428d845c27a664907
#
_cell.length_a   1.000
_cell.length_b   1.000
_cell.length_c   1.000
_cell.angle_alpha   90.00
_cell.angle_beta   90.00
_cell.angle_gamma   90.00
#
_symmetry.space_group_name_H-M   'P 1'
#
loop_
_entity.id
_entity.type
_entity.pdbx_description
1 polymer ?
#
loop_
_entity_poly.entity_id
_entity_poly.type
_entity_poly.pdbx_seq_one_letter_code
_entity_poly.pdbx_strand_id
1 'polypeptide(L)' 'MANRVATPDPDIPLTQRETQVLRHMALGLSNKEIAQSLTISVETVKEHVQNILRKIAVTDRTQAAVWAVRRGLV' A
#
# COMPACT_ATOMS: atom_id res chain seq x y z
N MET A 1 -19.90 5.60 -10.46
CA MET A 1 -19.70 5.52 -10.33
C MET A 1 -18.94 5.18 -9.82
N ALA A 2 -18.79 5.24 -9.74
CA ALA A 2 -18.12 5.18 -9.14
C ALA A 2 -17.28 4.29 -8.75
N ASN A 3 -16.82 3.73 -8.83
CA ASN A 3 -16.11 2.88 -8.44
C ASN A 3 -14.88 2.77 -8.97
N ARG A 4 -14.28 3.55 -9.22
CA ARG A 4 -13.10 3.51 -9.57
C ARG A 4 -12.19 3.35 -8.56
N VAL A 5 -12.51 3.11 -7.38
CA VAL A 5 -11.59 2.86 -6.30
C VAL A 5 -10.69 1.72 -6.58
N ALA A 6 -11.05 0.83 -7.44
CA ALA A 6 -10.20 -0.32 -7.73
C ALA A 6 -9.08 0.02 -8.71
N THR A 7 -9.10 1.22 -9.28
CA THR A 7 -8.15 1.57 -10.33
C THR A 7 -7.08 2.49 -9.77
N PRO A 8 -5.80 2.11 -9.83
CA PRO A 8 -4.73 2.99 -9.38
C PRO A 8 -4.69 4.28 -10.20
N ASP A 9 -4.34 5.38 -9.54
CA ASP A 9 -4.14 6.64 -10.20
C ASP A 9 -2.96 6.49 -11.16
N PRO A 10 -3.06 6.92 -12.42
CA PRO A 10 -1.94 6.78 -13.34
C PRO A 10 -0.69 7.54 -12.92
N ASP A 11 -0.83 8.52 -12.02
CA ASP A 11 0.33 9.24 -11.50
C ASP A 11 0.99 8.51 -10.33
N ILE A 12 0.42 7.42 -9.86
CA ILE A 12 0.96 6.64 -8.76
C ILE A 12 1.65 5.40 -9.34
N PRO A 13 2.94 5.21 -9.08
CA PRO A 13 3.70 4.12 -9.71
C PRO A 13 3.48 2.77 -9.05
N LEU A 14 2.31 2.53 -8.50
CA LEU A 14 2.02 1.31 -7.77
C LEU A 14 0.97 0.49 -8.50
N THR A 15 1.08 -0.84 -8.37
CA THR A 15 0.04 -1.74 -8.84
C THR A 15 -1.19 -1.60 -7.94
N GLN A 16 -2.30 -2.15 -8.38
CA GLN A 16 -3.52 -2.15 -7.59
C GLN A 16 -3.30 -2.85 -6.24
N ARG A 17 -2.62 -3.99 -6.24
CA ARG A 17 -2.35 -4.73 -5.00
C ARG A 17 -1.43 -3.94 -4.08
N GLU A 18 -0.40 -3.31 -4.63
CA GLU A 18 0.50 -2.47 -3.84
C GLU A 18 -0.25 -1.31 -3.22
N THR A 19 -1.16 -0.71 -3.96
CA THR A 19 -1.99 0.37 -3.43
C THR A 19 -2.85 -0.12 -2.25
N GLN A 20 -3.42 -1.32 -2.36
CA GLN A 20 -4.18 -1.91 -1.26
C GLN A 20 -3.31 -2.12 -0.03
N VAL A 21 -2.11 -2.67 -0.22
CA VAL A 21 -1.18 -2.89 0.89
C VAL A 21 -0.81 -1.55 1.53
N LEU A 22 -0.53 -0.55 0.72
CA LEU A 22 -0.15 0.78 1.23
C LEU A 22 -1.27 1.41 2.05
N ARG A 23 -2.51 1.27 1.60
CA ARG A 23 -3.65 1.78 2.39
C ARG A 23 -3.72 1.11 3.75
N HIS A 24 -3.52 -0.19 3.81
CA HIS A 24 -3.54 -0.92 5.07
C HIS A 24 -2.39 -0.45 5.98
N MET A 25 -1.21 -0.21 5.39
CA MET A 25 -0.09 0.32 6.15
C MET A 25 -0.42 1.70 6.74
N ALA A 26 -1.04 2.55 5.95
CA ALA A 26 -1.41 3.89 6.40
C ALA A 26 -2.47 3.87 7.50
N LEU A 27 -3.28 2.81 7.52
CA LEU A 27 -4.28 2.62 8.58
C LEU A 27 -3.68 1.98 9.84
N GLY A 28 -2.39 1.68 9.81
CA GLY A 28 -1.71 1.16 10.98
C GLY A 28 -1.71 -0.35 11.15
N LEU A 29 -2.12 -1.08 10.11
CA LEU A 29 -2.13 -2.53 10.21
C LEU A 29 -0.72 -3.10 10.10
N SER A 30 -0.46 -4.16 10.87
CA SER A 30 0.80 -4.89 10.78
C SER A 30 0.81 -5.76 9.52
N ASN A 31 1.98 -6.27 9.16
CA ASN A 31 2.08 -7.18 8.01
C ASN A 31 1.19 -8.41 8.19
N LYS A 32 1.11 -8.93 9.41
CA LYS A 32 0.26 -10.07 9.69
C LYS A 32 -1.22 -9.73 9.47
N GLU A 33 -1.63 -8.56 9.94
CA GLU A 33 -3.01 -8.11 9.76
C GLU A 33 -3.32 -7.87 8.29
N ILE A 34 -2.37 -7.30 7.55
CA ILE A 34 -2.53 -7.08 6.11
C ILE A 34 -2.68 -8.43 5.41
N ALA A 35 -1.82 -9.39 5.76
CA ALA A 35 -1.87 -10.72 5.17
C ALA A 35 -3.24 -11.37 5.38
N GLN A 36 -3.77 -11.25 6.58
CA GLN A 36 -5.09 -11.79 6.89
C GLN A 36 -6.18 -11.07 6.11
N SER A 37 -6.11 -9.75 6.04
CA SER A 37 -7.11 -8.95 5.34
C SER A 37 -7.16 -9.26 3.86
N LEU A 38 -6.00 -9.47 3.24
CA LEU A 38 -5.91 -9.69 1.79
C LEU A 38 -5.83 -11.17 1.42
N THR A 39 -5.82 -12.05 2.40
CA THR A 39 -5.72 -13.50 2.19
C THR A 39 -4.48 -13.88 1.40
N ILE A 40 -3.34 -13.35 1.82
CA ILE A 40 -2.04 -13.66 1.25
C ILE A 40 -1.07 -13.95 2.41
N SER A 41 0.12 -14.44 2.07
CA SER A 41 1.10 -14.76 3.10
C SER A 41 1.79 -13.50 3.61
N VAL A 42 2.34 -13.59 4.82
CA VAL A 42 3.13 -12.50 5.39
C VAL A 42 4.34 -12.21 4.50
N GLU A 43 4.96 -13.25 3.95
CA GLU A 43 6.09 -13.07 3.06
C GLU A 43 5.72 -12.25 1.83
N THR A 44 4.55 -12.51 1.27
CA THR A 44 4.08 -11.74 0.12
C THR A 44 3.84 -10.28 0.51
N VAL A 45 3.29 -10.04 1.71
CA VAL A 45 3.13 -8.68 2.19
C VAL A 45 4.47 -7.98 2.29
N LYS A 46 5.48 -8.66 2.86
CA LYS A 46 6.82 -8.08 2.98
C LYS A 46 7.39 -7.69 1.63
N GLU A 47 7.19 -8.52 0.61
CA GLU A 47 7.66 -8.21 -0.74
C GLU A 47 6.95 -6.98 -1.29
N HIS A 48 5.63 -6.91 -1.09
CA HIS A 48 4.89 -5.73 -1.52
C HIS A 48 5.37 -4.47 -0.81
N VAL A 49 5.61 -4.55 0.49
CA VAL A 49 6.10 -3.40 1.26
C VAL A 49 7.44 -2.92 0.70
N GLN A 50 8.38 -3.83 0.46
CA GLN A 50 9.68 -3.44 -0.07
C GLN A 50 9.56 -2.81 -1.45
N ASN A 51 8.70 -3.36 -2.29
CA ASN A 51 8.49 -2.80 -3.63
C ASN A 51 7.86 -1.41 -3.56
N ILE A 52 6.91 -1.22 -2.63
CA ILE A 52 6.29 0.08 -2.42
C ILE A 52 7.34 1.11 -2.02
N LEU A 53 8.14 0.80 -1.01
CA LEU A 53 9.15 1.75 -0.51
C LEU A 53 10.10 2.16 -1.63
N ARG A 54 10.52 1.20 -2.46
CA ARG A 54 11.42 1.50 -3.56
C ARG A 54 10.72 2.37 -4.60
N LYS A 55 9.48 2.04 -4.95
CA LYS A 55 8.77 2.72 -6.02
C LYS A 55 8.42 4.17 -5.69
N ILE A 56 8.11 4.45 -4.42
CA ILE A 56 7.78 5.82 -4.03
C ILE A 56 8.97 6.53 -3.38
N ALA A 57 10.13 5.87 -3.41
CA ALA A 57 11.41 6.46 -2.98
C ALA A 57 11.40 6.94 -1.53
N VAL A 58 10.92 6.09 -0.64
CA VAL A 58 10.97 6.34 0.81
C VAL A 58 11.73 5.21 1.48
N THR A 59 12.13 5.42 2.73
CA THR A 59 13.01 4.48 3.41
C THR A 59 12.32 3.62 4.46
N ASP A 60 11.15 4.01 4.94
CA ASP A 60 10.45 3.21 5.93
C ASP A 60 8.94 3.35 5.78
N ARG A 61 8.21 2.51 6.54
CA ARG A 61 6.77 2.47 6.36
C ARG A 61 6.07 3.70 6.94
N THR A 62 6.67 4.41 7.87
CA THR A 62 6.10 5.66 8.37
C THR A 62 6.07 6.70 7.26
N GLN A 63 7.17 6.83 6.53
CA GLN A 63 7.22 7.74 5.38
C GLN A 63 6.22 7.33 4.31
N ALA A 64 6.06 6.02 4.10
CA ALA A 64 5.10 5.53 3.12
C ALA A 64 3.67 5.89 3.54
N ALA A 65 3.36 5.77 4.82
CA ALA A 65 2.04 6.13 5.34
C ALA A 65 1.76 7.62 5.13
N VAL A 66 2.74 8.48 5.42
CA VAL A 66 2.60 9.92 5.20
C VAL A 66 2.39 10.21 3.72
N TRP A 67 3.15 9.55 2.86
CA TRP A 67 3.01 9.69 1.41
C TRP A 67 1.58 9.36 0.97
N ALA A 68 1.03 8.26 1.50
CA ALA A 68 -0.32 7.82 1.15
C ALA A 68 -1.37 8.82 1.60
N VAL A 69 -1.23 9.36 2.81
CA VAL A 69 -2.17 10.35 3.34
C VAL A 69 -2.15 11.60 2.47
N ARG A 70 -0.96 12.06 2.10
CA ARG A 70 -0.84 13.26 1.27
C ARG A 70 -1.43 13.10 -0.12
N ARG A 71 -1.48 11.86 -0.61
CA ARG A 71 -2.05 11.57 -1.93
C ARG A 71 -3.53 11.21 -1.86
N GLY A 72 -4.13 11.26 -0.68
CA GLY A 72 -5.54 10.98 -0.54
C GLY A 72 -5.89 9.51 -0.70
N LEU A 73 -4.94 8.61 -0.47
CA LEU A 73 -5.19 7.18 -0.60
C LEU A 73 -5.87 6.58 0.62
N VAL A 74 -5.97 7.34 1.69
CA VAL A 74 -6.60 6.89 2.93
C VAL A 74 -7.63 7.90 3.36
#